data_8cc1b1b9113ea526a52dd4130fdfd0ba
#
_entry.id   8cc1b1b9113ea526a52dd4130fdfd0ba
#
_cell.length_a   1.000
_cell.length_b   1.000
_cell.length_c   1.000
_cell.angle_alpha   90.00
_cell.angle_beta   90.00
_cell.angle_gamma   90.00
#
_symmetry.space_group_name_H-M   'P 1'
#
loop_
_entity.id
_entity.type
_entity.pdbx_description
1 polymer ?
#
loop_
_entity_poly.entity_id
_entity_poly.type
_entity_poly.pdbx_seq_one_letter_code
_entity_poly.pdbx_strand_id
1 'polypeptide(L)'
;RRPPAGHKEHLGMGSERFAFKMEAVTPEGERIDNEENKPRNILEEIVWYKDYELTLMKEKMPLSLVRGQVKLAPPVLDFKQAIIDQMEKTGQPGLIAEVKKASPSKGVIQPNFDPVKIAKAYEEGGAACLSVLTDEKFFQGGFENLKLIKEAGVTCPLLCKEFIVDAYQIYLARARGADAILLITAVLDNQDLKYFTKIAHSVGMKVLLEVHTYGEMKRVLSGDFEIDLLGINNRDLGTFKVDLNVTVELMATELGKEVKERNIVMVGESGIFTIDDVNVVQNAGCGAILVGESLVKQDTPDVGIKKLFGRPL
;
A
#
# COMPACT_ATOMS: atom_id res chain seq x y z
N ARG A 1 -22.28 5.33 18.04
CA ARG A 1 -22.31 4.07 18.82
C ARG A 1 -20.88 3.53 18.85
N ARG A 2 -20.37 3.16 20.01
CA ARG A 2 -19.16 2.32 20.07
C ARG A 2 -19.46 1.05 19.29
N PRO A 3 -18.53 0.54 18.44
CA PRO A 3 -18.70 -0.76 17.85
C PRO A 3 -18.96 -1.80 18.98
N PRO A 4 -19.73 -2.85 18.72
CA PRO A 4 -19.95 -3.91 19.71
C PRO A 4 -18.62 -4.45 20.19
N ALA A 5 -18.54 -4.88 21.45
CA ALA A 5 -17.30 -5.28 22.13
C ALA A 5 -16.45 -6.33 21.35
N GLY A 6 -17.05 -7.13 20.46
CA GLY A 6 -16.37 -8.06 19.59
C GLY A 6 -15.54 -7.41 18.45
N HIS A 7 -15.75 -6.13 18.13
CA HIS A 7 -14.94 -5.42 17.14
C HIS A 7 -13.58 -4.96 17.69
N LYS A 8 -13.47 -4.79 19.02
CA LYS A 8 -12.19 -4.47 19.65
C LYS A 8 -11.16 -5.60 19.58
N GLU A 9 -11.60 -6.83 19.46
CA GLU A 9 -10.71 -8.00 19.37
C GLU A 9 -10.07 -8.16 17.99
N HIS A 10 -10.60 -7.49 16.97
CA HIS A 10 -10.11 -7.56 15.59
C HIS A 10 -9.37 -6.30 15.12
N LEU A 11 -9.55 -5.19 15.82
CA LEU A 11 -8.76 -3.99 15.68
C LEU A 11 -7.71 -4.03 16.77
N GLY A 12 -6.43 -4.13 16.43
CA GLY A 12 -5.36 -4.22 17.41
C GLY A 12 -5.36 -3.07 18.40
N MET A 13 -4.61 -3.22 19.51
CA MET A 13 -4.57 -2.22 20.58
C MET A 13 -4.07 -0.84 20.14
N GLY A 14 -3.39 -0.74 18.99
CA GLY A 14 -3.04 0.53 18.33
C GLY A 14 -4.25 1.32 17.85
N SER A 15 -5.39 0.65 17.67
CA SER A 15 -6.66 1.27 17.29
C SER A 15 -7.24 2.22 18.34
N GLU A 16 -6.71 2.30 19.55
CA GLU A 16 -7.12 3.35 20.50
C GLU A 16 -6.81 4.75 19.98
N ARG A 17 -5.78 4.92 19.13
CA ARG A 17 -5.51 6.17 18.41
C ARG A 17 -6.53 6.44 17.31
N PHE A 18 -7.09 5.39 16.75
CA PHE A 18 -8.11 5.40 15.70
C PHE A 18 -9.44 4.83 16.21
N ALA A 19 -9.67 4.86 17.55
CA ALA A 19 -10.90 4.37 18.15
C ALA A 19 -12.09 5.01 17.44
N PHE A 20 -12.77 4.20 16.68
CA PHE A 20 -13.89 4.58 15.85
C PHE A 20 -15.00 5.16 16.72
N LYS A 21 -15.17 6.47 16.67
CA LYS A 21 -16.34 7.13 17.19
C LYS A 21 -17.25 7.43 16.00
N MET A 22 -18.06 6.46 15.58
CA MET A 22 -19.18 6.74 14.68
C MET A 22 -19.98 7.90 15.24
N GLU A 23 -20.53 8.72 14.37
CA GLU A 23 -21.46 9.81 14.73
C GLU A 23 -22.38 9.31 15.83
N ALA A 24 -22.18 9.84 17.04
CA ALA A 24 -23.12 9.59 18.11
C ALA A 24 -24.42 10.30 17.71
N VAL A 25 -25.44 9.51 17.43
CA VAL A 25 -26.79 10.03 17.19
C VAL A 25 -27.55 9.89 18.49
N THR A 26 -28.29 10.92 18.88
CA THR A 26 -29.25 10.80 19.97
C THR A 26 -30.28 9.72 19.61
N PRO A 27 -31.03 9.19 20.60
CA PRO A 27 -32.16 8.28 20.34
C PRO A 27 -33.17 8.85 19.32
N GLU A 28 -33.25 10.17 19.22
CA GLU A 28 -34.14 10.95 18.34
C GLU A 28 -33.53 11.15 16.94
N GLY A 29 -32.27 10.69 16.70
CA GLY A 29 -31.62 10.76 15.39
C GLY A 29 -30.86 12.06 15.13
N GLU A 30 -30.68 12.94 16.11
CA GLU A 30 -29.88 14.15 15.98
C GLU A 30 -28.38 13.83 16.08
N ARG A 31 -27.56 14.43 15.20
CA ARG A 31 -26.09 14.32 15.24
C ARG A 31 -25.57 15.01 16.51
N ILE A 32 -24.86 14.26 17.34
CA ILE A 32 -24.08 14.85 18.44
C ILE A 32 -22.78 15.36 17.82
N ASP A 33 -22.74 16.65 17.53
CA ASP A 33 -21.59 17.35 16.96
C ASP A 33 -20.56 17.59 18.08
N ASN A 34 -19.75 16.58 18.37
CA ASN A 34 -18.65 16.67 19.34
C ASN A 34 -17.33 16.64 18.56
N GLU A 35 -16.41 17.57 18.85
CA GLU A 35 -15.09 17.63 18.19
C GLU A 35 -14.30 16.32 18.29
N GLU A 36 -14.51 15.55 19.37
CA GLU A 36 -13.93 14.23 19.52
C GLU A 36 -14.44 13.17 18.52
N ASN A 37 -15.52 13.46 17.80
CA ASN A 37 -16.12 12.57 16.79
C ASN A 37 -15.78 12.97 15.36
N LYS A 38 -14.82 13.89 15.17
CA LYS A 38 -14.33 14.28 13.85
C LYS A 38 -12.93 13.73 13.62
N PRO A 39 -12.61 13.20 12.42
CA PRO A 39 -11.25 12.79 12.09
C PRO A 39 -10.32 14.00 12.12
N ARG A 40 -9.16 13.85 12.74
CA ARG A 40 -8.14 14.93 12.85
C ARG A 40 -7.41 15.20 11.54
N ASN A 41 -7.37 14.20 10.67
CA ASN A 41 -6.73 14.25 9.36
C ASN A 41 -7.35 13.22 8.42
N ILE A 42 -6.94 13.28 7.15
CA ILE A 42 -7.47 12.39 6.11
C ILE A 42 -7.16 10.91 6.36
N LEU A 43 -6.02 10.58 6.97
CA LEU A 43 -5.69 9.19 7.30
C LEU A 43 -6.68 8.59 8.28
N GLU A 44 -7.02 9.35 9.34
CA GLU A 44 -8.07 8.94 10.29
C GLU A 44 -9.43 8.80 9.61
N GLU A 45 -9.79 9.73 8.73
CA GLU A 45 -11.04 9.66 7.99
C GLU A 45 -11.12 8.40 7.13
N ILE A 46 -10.04 8.05 6.43
CA ILE A 46 -9.96 6.85 5.61
C ILE A 46 -10.11 5.60 6.49
N VAL A 47 -9.33 5.50 7.58
CA VAL A 47 -9.35 4.33 8.46
C VAL A 47 -10.71 4.16 9.15
N TRP A 48 -11.34 5.26 9.57
CA TRP A 48 -12.69 5.21 10.14
C TRP A 48 -13.73 4.73 9.13
N TYR A 49 -13.62 5.18 7.89
CA TYR A 49 -14.54 4.73 6.84
C TYR A 49 -14.36 3.25 6.50
N LYS A 50 -13.12 2.71 6.60
CA LYS A 50 -12.85 1.28 6.34
C LYS A 50 -13.65 0.36 7.25
N ASP A 51 -13.87 0.70 8.50
CA ASP A 51 -14.68 -0.13 9.40
C ASP A 51 -16.13 -0.26 8.90
N TYR A 52 -16.71 0.84 8.44
CA TYR A 52 -18.03 0.84 7.81
C TYR A 52 -18.05 0.04 6.50
N GLU A 53 -17.10 0.29 5.62
CA GLU A 53 -16.97 -0.38 4.32
C GLU A 53 -16.82 -1.90 4.49
N LEU A 54 -15.96 -2.33 5.42
CA LEU A 54 -15.73 -3.74 5.73
C LEU A 54 -16.99 -4.45 6.26
N THR A 55 -17.80 -3.76 7.05
CA THR A 55 -19.08 -4.32 7.51
C THR A 55 -19.97 -4.66 6.32
N LEU A 56 -20.13 -3.73 5.37
CA LEU A 56 -20.91 -3.96 4.17
C LEU A 56 -20.30 -5.04 3.25
N MET A 57 -18.98 -5.09 3.15
CA MET A 57 -18.29 -6.11 2.34
C MET A 57 -18.50 -7.51 2.92
N LYS A 58 -18.38 -7.67 4.25
CA LYS A 58 -18.58 -8.94 4.97
C LYS A 58 -20.03 -9.42 4.90
N GLU A 59 -20.99 -8.51 4.90
CA GLU A 59 -22.41 -8.85 4.69
C GLU A 59 -22.67 -9.38 3.28
N LYS A 60 -22.11 -8.72 2.26
CA LYS A 60 -22.26 -9.13 0.85
C LYS A 60 -21.51 -10.43 0.54
N MET A 61 -20.31 -10.59 1.09
CA MET A 61 -19.45 -11.75 0.84
C MET A 61 -18.79 -12.20 2.15
N PRO A 62 -19.37 -13.16 2.87
CA PRO A 62 -18.77 -13.67 4.12
C PRO A 62 -17.37 -14.22 3.94
N LEU A 63 -16.53 -14.12 4.99
CA LEU A 63 -15.13 -14.56 4.97
C LEU A 63 -14.95 -16.00 4.50
N SER A 64 -15.89 -16.89 4.81
CA SER A 64 -15.85 -18.30 4.36
C SER A 64 -15.86 -18.44 2.84
N LEU A 65 -16.65 -17.60 2.15
CA LEU A 65 -16.68 -17.55 0.68
C LEU A 65 -15.40 -16.96 0.11
N VAL A 66 -14.89 -15.85 0.69
CA VAL A 66 -13.61 -15.24 0.28
C VAL A 66 -12.47 -16.26 0.38
N ARG A 67 -12.36 -16.99 1.51
CA ARG A 67 -11.37 -18.06 1.69
C ARG A 67 -11.52 -19.21 0.70
N GLY A 68 -12.75 -19.52 0.28
CA GLY A 68 -12.99 -20.45 -0.81
C GLY A 68 -12.40 -19.97 -2.14
N GLN A 69 -12.56 -18.69 -2.45
CA GLN A 69 -12.02 -18.06 -3.67
C GLN A 69 -10.49 -18.00 -3.68
N VAL A 70 -9.84 -17.86 -2.53
CA VAL A 70 -8.35 -17.89 -2.43
C VAL A 70 -7.78 -19.16 -3.05
N LYS A 71 -8.45 -20.31 -2.91
CA LYS A 71 -8.01 -21.59 -3.48
C LYS A 71 -8.10 -21.65 -5.01
N LEU A 72 -8.91 -20.77 -5.61
CA LEU A 72 -9.12 -20.66 -7.06
C LEU A 72 -8.27 -19.52 -7.68
N ALA A 73 -7.62 -18.72 -6.86
CA ALA A 73 -6.78 -17.63 -7.34
C ALA A 73 -5.54 -18.18 -8.09
N PRO A 74 -5.03 -17.46 -9.09
CA PRO A 74 -3.83 -17.87 -9.82
C PRO A 74 -2.63 -18.02 -8.87
N PRO A 75 -1.59 -18.80 -9.22
CA PRO A 75 -0.37 -18.92 -8.40
C PRO A 75 0.21 -17.54 -8.04
N VAL A 76 0.74 -17.43 -6.83
CA VAL A 76 1.43 -16.20 -6.38
C VAL A 76 2.74 -16.05 -7.14
N LEU A 77 2.99 -14.85 -7.63
CA LEU A 77 4.28 -14.45 -8.20
C LEU A 77 5.17 -13.86 -7.10
N ASP A 78 6.48 -14.11 -7.16
CA ASP A 78 7.39 -13.58 -6.15
C ASP A 78 7.68 -12.09 -6.37
N PHE A 79 6.94 -11.27 -5.63
CA PHE A 79 7.01 -9.80 -5.71
C PHE A 79 8.41 -9.27 -5.34
N LYS A 80 9.04 -9.84 -4.32
CA LYS A 80 10.38 -9.42 -3.88
C LYS A 80 11.45 -9.83 -4.90
N GLN A 81 11.37 -11.05 -5.42
CA GLN A 81 12.34 -11.54 -6.39
C GLN A 81 12.28 -10.75 -7.71
N ALA A 82 11.10 -10.39 -8.19
CA ALA A 82 10.95 -9.56 -9.39
C ALA A 82 11.65 -8.19 -9.26
N ILE A 83 11.63 -7.59 -8.08
CA ILE A 83 12.38 -6.37 -7.78
C ILE A 83 13.89 -6.63 -7.85
N ILE A 84 14.36 -7.70 -7.19
CA ILE A 84 15.78 -8.05 -7.16
C ILE A 84 16.30 -8.33 -8.58
N ASP A 85 15.57 -9.11 -9.37
CA ASP A 85 15.92 -9.43 -10.75
C ASP A 85 16.07 -8.17 -11.62
N GLN A 86 15.17 -7.19 -11.43
CA GLN A 86 15.28 -5.92 -12.15
C GLN A 86 16.50 -5.11 -11.70
N MET A 87 16.77 -5.03 -10.39
CA MET A 87 17.95 -4.36 -9.86
C MET A 87 19.24 -4.94 -10.44
N GLU A 88 19.37 -6.27 -10.46
CA GLU A 88 20.53 -6.97 -11.00
C GLU A 88 20.70 -6.74 -12.51
N LYS A 89 19.58 -6.77 -13.25
CA LYS A 89 19.57 -6.57 -14.70
C LYS A 89 19.95 -5.13 -15.10
N THR A 90 19.48 -4.14 -14.37
CA THR A 90 19.52 -2.73 -14.81
C THR A 90 20.54 -1.88 -14.08
N GLY A 91 20.95 -2.27 -12.87
CA GLY A 91 21.72 -1.44 -11.93
C GLY A 91 20.92 -0.25 -11.38
N GLN A 92 19.60 -0.22 -11.61
CA GLN A 92 18.67 0.81 -11.13
C GLN A 92 17.72 0.21 -10.09
N PRO A 93 17.06 1.02 -9.24
CA PRO A 93 16.02 0.53 -8.36
C PRO A 93 14.89 -0.16 -9.13
N GLY A 94 14.37 -1.26 -8.58
CA GLY A 94 13.21 -1.94 -9.14
C GLY A 94 11.99 -1.01 -9.12
N LEU A 95 11.29 -0.88 -10.26
CA LEU A 95 10.11 -0.04 -10.38
C LEU A 95 8.84 -0.78 -9.98
N ILE A 96 8.16 -0.27 -8.97
CA ILE A 96 6.78 -0.61 -8.61
C ILE A 96 5.89 0.50 -9.20
N ALA A 97 5.27 0.26 -10.36
CA ALA A 97 4.45 1.26 -11.04
C ALA A 97 3.00 1.24 -10.53
N GLU A 98 2.47 2.40 -10.15
CA GLU A 98 1.18 2.50 -9.47
C GLU A 98 0.01 2.77 -10.43
N VAL A 99 -0.94 1.83 -10.47
CA VAL A 99 -2.22 1.92 -11.20
C VAL A 99 -3.22 2.66 -10.31
N LYS A 100 -3.43 3.95 -10.60
CA LYS A 100 -4.23 4.86 -9.78
C LYS A 100 -5.10 5.79 -10.61
N LYS A 101 -6.40 5.89 -10.26
CA LYS A 101 -7.36 6.80 -10.89
C LYS A 101 -7.37 8.18 -10.24
N ALA A 102 -7.43 8.20 -8.92
CA ALA A 102 -7.63 9.43 -8.15
C ALA A 102 -6.84 9.39 -6.84
N SER A 103 -6.72 10.53 -6.17
CA SER A 103 -6.21 10.62 -4.79
C SER A 103 -6.91 11.75 -4.03
N PRO A 104 -6.98 11.69 -2.68
CA PRO A 104 -7.60 12.74 -1.87
C PRO A 104 -7.01 14.13 -2.12
N SER A 105 -5.69 14.22 -2.32
CA SER A 105 -4.98 15.48 -2.50
C SER A 105 -5.06 16.09 -3.90
N LYS A 106 -5.40 15.30 -4.93
CA LYS A 106 -5.38 15.74 -6.34
C LYS A 106 -6.71 15.53 -7.07
N GLY A 107 -7.68 14.86 -6.45
CA GLY A 107 -8.90 14.42 -7.13
C GLY A 107 -8.61 13.38 -8.21
N VAL A 108 -9.39 13.42 -9.30
CA VAL A 108 -9.19 12.51 -10.45
C VAL A 108 -7.91 12.89 -11.20
N ILE A 109 -6.97 11.95 -11.28
CA ILE A 109 -5.68 12.11 -11.97
C ILE A 109 -5.78 11.57 -13.40
N GLN A 110 -6.48 10.44 -13.57
CA GLN A 110 -6.67 9.77 -14.85
C GLN A 110 -8.17 9.65 -15.17
N PRO A 111 -8.73 10.61 -15.92
CA PRO A 111 -10.16 10.60 -16.28
C PRO A 111 -10.57 9.37 -17.11
N ASN A 112 -9.68 8.92 -18.00
CA ASN A 112 -9.91 7.76 -18.88
C ASN A 112 -9.26 6.51 -18.28
N PHE A 113 -9.50 6.28 -16.98
CA PHE A 113 -8.90 5.18 -16.25
C PHE A 113 -9.33 3.82 -16.78
N ASP A 114 -8.36 3.05 -17.25
CA ASP A 114 -8.46 1.65 -17.63
C ASP A 114 -7.31 0.89 -16.98
N PRO A 115 -7.56 0.12 -15.91
CA PRO A 115 -6.49 -0.52 -15.15
C PRO A 115 -5.71 -1.52 -15.97
N VAL A 116 -6.35 -2.19 -16.94
CA VAL A 116 -5.70 -3.19 -17.80
C VAL A 116 -4.75 -2.51 -18.79
N LYS A 117 -5.19 -1.44 -19.44
CA LYS A 117 -4.34 -0.70 -20.38
C LYS A 117 -3.13 -0.09 -19.69
N ILE A 118 -3.34 0.51 -18.51
CA ILE A 118 -2.26 1.09 -17.71
C ILE A 118 -1.26 0.01 -17.28
N ALA A 119 -1.76 -1.12 -16.76
CA ALA A 119 -0.92 -2.23 -16.30
C ALA A 119 -0.07 -2.81 -17.42
N LYS A 120 -0.65 -3.05 -18.61
CA LYS A 120 0.09 -3.53 -19.78
C LYS A 120 1.16 -2.54 -20.25
N ALA A 121 0.85 -1.25 -20.29
CA ALA A 121 1.81 -0.23 -20.66
C ALA A 121 2.97 -0.12 -19.65
N TYR A 122 2.70 -0.33 -18.34
CA TYR A 122 3.75 -0.39 -17.34
C TYR A 122 4.64 -1.64 -17.49
N GLU A 123 4.05 -2.80 -17.77
CA GLU A 123 4.78 -4.04 -18.04
C GLU A 123 5.66 -3.89 -19.30
N GLU A 124 5.11 -3.36 -20.39
CA GLU A 124 5.84 -3.06 -21.62
C GLU A 124 6.96 -2.02 -21.41
N GLY A 125 6.75 -1.08 -20.49
CA GLY A 125 7.73 -0.08 -20.08
C GLY A 125 8.84 -0.64 -19.20
N GLY A 126 8.73 -1.89 -18.74
CA GLY A 126 9.72 -2.57 -17.92
C GLY A 126 9.54 -2.41 -16.42
N ALA A 127 8.33 -2.17 -15.92
CA ALA A 127 8.08 -2.22 -14.48
C ALA A 127 8.35 -3.62 -13.92
N ALA A 128 9.02 -3.71 -12.75
CA ALA A 128 9.23 -4.97 -12.05
C ALA A 128 7.94 -5.52 -11.45
N CYS A 129 7.16 -4.63 -10.85
CA CYS A 129 5.91 -4.93 -10.16
C CYS A 129 4.90 -3.81 -10.39
N LEU A 130 3.63 -4.10 -10.10
CA LEU A 130 2.57 -3.10 -10.14
C LEU A 130 1.95 -2.91 -8.75
N SER A 131 1.66 -1.66 -8.38
CA SER A 131 0.88 -1.30 -7.21
C SER A 131 -0.53 -0.91 -7.66
N VAL A 132 -1.56 -1.57 -7.17
CA VAL A 132 -2.94 -1.36 -7.62
C VAL A 132 -3.77 -0.79 -6.47
N LEU A 133 -4.27 0.45 -6.64
CA LEU A 133 -5.15 1.09 -5.65
C LEU A 133 -6.49 0.35 -5.61
N THR A 134 -6.86 -0.10 -4.40
CA THR A 134 -8.11 -0.84 -4.17
C THR A 134 -9.13 -0.08 -3.32
N ASP A 135 -8.75 1.02 -2.69
CA ASP A 135 -9.68 1.91 -2.00
C ASP A 135 -10.66 2.56 -2.98
N GLU A 136 -11.97 2.35 -2.75
CA GLU A 136 -13.02 2.84 -3.65
C GLU A 136 -13.38 4.30 -3.37
N LYS A 137 -13.58 4.68 -2.12
CA LYS A 137 -14.11 5.99 -1.76
C LYS A 137 -13.14 7.13 -2.03
N PHE A 138 -11.90 7.00 -1.61
CA PHE A 138 -10.92 8.08 -1.61
C PHE A 138 -10.00 8.07 -2.84
N PHE A 139 -9.78 6.89 -3.43
CA PHE A 139 -8.89 6.71 -4.58
C PHE A 139 -9.61 6.26 -5.85
N GLN A 140 -10.92 6.00 -5.79
CA GLN A 140 -11.72 5.48 -6.91
C GLN A 140 -11.11 4.22 -7.54
N GLY A 141 -10.49 3.39 -6.69
CA GLY A 141 -9.94 2.09 -7.04
C GLY A 141 -10.95 0.96 -6.91
N GLY A 142 -10.47 -0.26 -6.66
CA GLY A 142 -11.30 -1.42 -6.38
C GLY A 142 -10.51 -2.73 -6.41
N PHE A 143 -10.87 -3.69 -5.58
CA PHE A 143 -10.25 -5.01 -5.56
C PHE A 143 -10.40 -5.75 -6.91
N GLU A 144 -11.47 -5.48 -7.66
CA GLU A 144 -11.67 -6.08 -8.99
C GLU A 144 -10.61 -5.66 -10.00
N ASN A 145 -9.94 -4.51 -9.83
CA ASN A 145 -8.84 -4.09 -10.69
C ASN A 145 -7.68 -5.10 -10.68
N LEU A 146 -7.38 -5.70 -9.50
CA LEU A 146 -6.37 -6.77 -9.39
C LEU A 146 -6.72 -7.97 -10.29
N LYS A 147 -7.98 -8.42 -10.19
CA LYS A 147 -8.48 -9.54 -10.98
C LYS A 147 -8.44 -9.25 -12.48
N LEU A 148 -8.96 -8.10 -12.89
CA LEU A 148 -8.98 -7.69 -14.31
C LEU A 148 -7.57 -7.66 -14.90
N ILE A 149 -6.59 -7.14 -14.17
CA ILE A 149 -5.18 -7.09 -14.59
C ILE A 149 -4.60 -8.50 -14.75
N LYS A 150 -4.84 -9.41 -13.79
CA LYS A 150 -4.38 -10.81 -13.88
C LYS A 150 -5.05 -11.56 -15.03
N GLU A 151 -6.36 -11.42 -15.19
CA GLU A 151 -7.13 -12.06 -16.28
C GLU A 151 -6.72 -11.56 -17.67
N ALA A 152 -6.20 -10.32 -17.77
CA ALA A 152 -5.66 -9.77 -19.00
C ALA A 152 -4.26 -10.32 -19.37
N GLY A 153 -3.68 -11.20 -18.55
CA GLY A 153 -2.40 -11.88 -18.80
C GLY A 153 -1.18 -11.07 -18.41
N VAL A 154 -1.30 -10.01 -17.60
CA VAL A 154 -0.16 -9.27 -17.06
C VAL A 154 0.64 -10.18 -16.13
N THR A 155 1.97 -10.27 -16.37
CA THR A 155 2.89 -11.15 -15.65
C THR A 155 3.62 -10.48 -14.51
N CYS A 156 3.58 -9.14 -14.43
CA CYS A 156 4.10 -8.42 -13.27
C CYS A 156 3.39 -8.84 -11.97
N PRO A 157 4.11 -9.09 -10.88
CA PRO A 157 3.52 -9.25 -9.56
C PRO A 157 2.72 -8.01 -9.11
N LEU A 158 1.58 -8.23 -8.43
CA LEU A 158 0.66 -7.18 -8.02
C LEU A 158 0.68 -6.93 -6.51
N LEU A 159 0.92 -5.69 -6.11
CA LEU A 159 0.70 -5.19 -4.76
C LEU A 159 -0.74 -4.67 -4.62
N CYS A 160 -1.49 -5.19 -3.66
CA CYS A 160 -2.74 -4.58 -3.21
C CYS A 160 -2.42 -3.34 -2.36
N LYS A 161 -2.59 -2.14 -2.93
CA LYS A 161 -2.37 -0.87 -2.24
C LYS A 161 -3.68 -0.46 -1.55
N GLU A 162 -3.80 -0.81 -0.29
CA GLU A 162 -5.01 -0.66 0.53
C GLU A 162 -4.67 -0.25 1.95
N PHE A 163 -5.62 0.36 2.65
CA PHE A 163 -5.55 0.58 4.09
C PHE A 163 -6.06 -0.67 4.80
N ILE A 164 -5.17 -1.62 5.02
CA ILE A 164 -5.53 -2.90 5.65
C ILE A 164 -5.65 -2.72 7.16
N VAL A 165 -6.85 -2.99 7.68
CA VAL A 165 -7.20 -2.93 9.10
C VAL A 165 -7.89 -4.21 9.59
N ASP A 166 -8.14 -5.15 8.68
CA ASP A 166 -8.81 -6.43 9.00
C ASP A 166 -8.28 -7.55 8.11
N ALA A 167 -8.17 -8.75 8.66
CA ALA A 167 -7.72 -9.95 7.95
C ALA A 167 -8.58 -10.29 6.71
N TYR A 168 -9.85 -9.89 6.71
CA TYR A 168 -10.74 -10.06 5.57
C TYR A 168 -10.17 -9.47 4.28
N GLN A 169 -9.58 -8.25 4.36
CA GLN A 169 -8.98 -7.56 3.21
C GLN A 169 -7.80 -8.35 2.64
N ILE A 170 -7.01 -9.03 3.49
CA ILE A 170 -5.86 -9.85 3.06
C ILE A 170 -6.34 -11.05 2.24
N TYR A 171 -7.35 -11.77 2.74
CA TYR A 171 -7.93 -12.88 2.00
C TYR A 171 -8.60 -12.42 0.70
N LEU A 172 -9.27 -11.26 0.72
CA LEU A 172 -9.90 -10.69 -0.48
C LEU A 172 -8.85 -10.28 -1.51
N ALA A 173 -7.78 -9.59 -1.11
CA ALA A 173 -6.66 -9.24 -1.98
C ALA A 173 -6.11 -10.49 -2.68
N ARG A 174 -5.82 -11.56 -1.92
CA ARG A 174 -5.34 -12.81 -2.50
C ARG A 174 -6.35 -13.45 -3.43
N ALA A 175 -7.63 -13.48 -3.07
CA ALA A 175 -8.70 -14.01 -3.91
C ALA A 175 -8.85 -13.25 -5.24
N ARG A 176 -8.44 -11.99 -5.28
CA ARG A 176 -8.40 -11.14 -6.49
C ARG A 176 -7.06 -11.17 -7.23
N GLY A 177 -6.11 -11.98 -6.78
CA GLY A 177 -4.84 -12.22 -7.49
C GLY A 177 -3.68 -11.34 -7.04
N ALA A 178 -3.75 -10.68 -5.88
CA ALA A 178 -2.60 -9.99 -5.30
C ALA A 178 -1.46 -10.98 -4.97
N ASP A 179 -0.24 -10.52 -5.15
CA ASP A 179 1.01 -11.22 -4.84
C ASP A 179 1.70 -10.61 -3.60
N ALA A 180 1.34 -9.37 -3.28
CA ALA A 180 1.78 -8.66 -2.08
C ALA A 180 0.68 -7.75 -1.54
N ILE A 181 0.81 -7.37 -0.26
CA ILE A 181 -0.05 -6.39 0.41
C ILE A 181 0.77 -5.29 1.06
N LEU A 182 0.12 -4.14 1.28
CA LEU A 182 0.65 -3.04 2.07
C LEU A 182 0.16 -3.14 3.52
N LEU A 183 1.07 -2.97 4.49
CA LEU A 183 0.73 -2.73 5.89
C LEU A 183 1.34 -1.41 6.35
N ILE A 184 0.51 -0.47 6.81
CA ILE A 184 0.92 0.89 7.20
C ILE A 184 1.16 0.94 8.71
N THR A 185 2.40 1.17 9.11
CA THR A 185 2.77 1.16 10.54
C THR A 185 2.18 2.30 11.35
N ALA A 186 1.83 3.42 10.70
CA ALA A 186 1.10 4.51 11.35
C ALA A 186 -0.34 4.11 11.74
N VAL A 187 -0.91 3.09 11.09
CA VAL A 187 -2.28 2.59 11.30
C VAL A 187 -2.30 1.40 12.24
N LEU A 188 -1.32 0.51 12.14
CA LEU A 188 -1.29 -0.80 12.81
C LEU A 188 -0.33 -0.83 13.98
N ASP A 189 -0.68 -1.52 15.05
CA ASP A 189 0.24 -1.83 16.13
C ASP A 189 1.11 -3.07 15.81
N ASN A 190 2.02 -3.44 16.72
CA ASN A 190 2.92 -4.58 16.50
C ASN A 190 2.21 -5.93 16.48
N GLN A 191 1.08 -6.07 17.20
CA GLN A 191 0.31 -7.31 17.20
C GLN A 191 -0.39 -7.50 15.86
N ASP A 192 -1.00 -6.42 15.33
CA ASP A 192 -1.63 -6.41 14.02
C ASP A 192 -0.61 -6.63 12.90
N LEU A 193 0.53 -5.93 12.93
CA LEU A 193 1.60 -6.14 11.95
C LEU A 193 2.04 -7.61 11.92
N LYS A 194 2.30 -8.21 13.11
CA LYS A 194 2.66 -9.62 13.23
C LYS A 194 1.56 -10.56 12.74
N TYR A 195 0.31 -10.29 13.12
CA TYR A 195 -0.82 -11.14 12.77
C TYR A 195 -1.12 -11.07 11.27
N PHE A 196 -1.18 -9.88 10.69
CA PHE A 196 -1.47 -9.69 9.27
C PHE A 196 -0.34 -10.19 8.37
N THR A 197 0.92 -10.00 8.78
CA THR A 197 2.07 -10.60 8.08
C THR A 197 1.97 -12.12 8.04
N LYS A 198 1.64 -12.77 9.16
CA LYS A 198 1.44 -14.22 9.19
C LYS A 198 0.31 -14.69 8.28
N ILE A 199 -0.80 -13.94 8.21
CA ILE A 199 -1.91 -14.27 7.30
C ILE A 199 -1.46 -14.13 5.86
N ALA A 200 -0.80 -13.03 5.49
CA ALA A 200 -0.28 -12.82 4.14
C ALA A 200 0.64 -13.95 3.70
N HIS A 201 1.61 -14.31 4.55
CA HIS A 201 2.53 -15.43 4.28
C HIS A 201 1.80 -16.77 4.19
N SER A 202 0.76 -17.00 5.00
CA SER A 202 -0.02 -18.26 4.97
C SER A 202 -0.75 -18.48 3.64
N VAL A 203 -0.99 -17.43 2.86
CA VAL A 203 -1.58 -17.47 1.53
C VAL A 203 -0.57 -17.14 0.41
N GLY A 204 0.72 -17.14 0.74
CA GLY A 204 1.86 -17.01 -0.18
C GLY A 204 2.25 -15.58 -0.56
N MET A 205 1.55 -14.55 -0.07
CA MET A 205 1.83 -13.15 -0.41
C MET A 205 3.01 -12.58 0.38
N LYS A 206 3.73 -11.64 -0.25
CA LYS A 206 4.73 -10.79 0.39
C LYS A 206 4.08 -9.57 1.05
N VAL A 207 4.82 -8.91 1.95
CA VAL A 207 4.35 -7.74 2.69
C VAL A 207 5.31 -6.56 2.46
N LEU A 208 4.76 -5.43 2.03
CA LEU A 208 5.42 -4.14 2.07
C LEU A 208 4.99 -3.43 3.36
N LEU A 209 5.93 -3.25 4.29
CA LEU A 209 5.72 -2.51 5.54
C LEU A 209 6.05 -1.03 5.29
N GLU A 210 5.07 -0.14 5.40
CA GLU A 210 5.27 1.29 5.17
C GLU A 210 5.54 2.04 6.48
N VAL A 211 6.60 2.85 6.49
CA VAL A 211 6.99 3.72 7.61
C VAL A 211 7.20 5.16 7.15
N HIS A 212 7.05 6.13 8.06
CA HIS A 212 7.25 7.56 7.81
C HIS A 212 8.27 8.18 8.76
N THR A 213 8.46 7.59 9.94
CA THR A 213 9.25 8.17 11.02
C THR A 213 10.30 7.20 11.54
N TYR A 214 11.34 7.77 12.17
CA TYR A 214 12.34 6.98 12.90
C TYR A 214 11.70 6.03 13.92
N GLY A 215 10.69 6.51 14.68
CA GLY A 215 10.00 5.68 15.68
C GLY A 215 9.26 4.49 15.06
N GLU A 216 8.62 4.67 13.91
CA GLU A 216 7.95 3.58 13.18
C GLU A 216 8.97 2.59 12.61
N MET A 217 10.05 3.08 11.98
CA MET A 217 11.12 2.23 11.45
C MET A 217 11.77 1.38 12.56
N LYS A 218 12.10 2.01 13.71
CA LYS A 218 12.62 1.31 14.89
C LYS A 218 11.64 0.24 15.38
N ARG A 219 10.37 0.55 15.46
CA ARG A 219 9.31 -0.39 15.88
C ARG A 219 9.21 -1.60 14.96
N VAL A 220 9.29 -1.40 13.65
CA VAL A 220 9.28 -2.48 12.66
C VAL A 220 10.53 -3.35 12.77
N LEU A 221 11.73 -2.74 12.82
CA LEU A 221 12.99 -3.50 12.88
C LEU A 221 13.16 -4.28 14.18
N SER A 222 12.62 -3.77 15.29
CA SER A 222 12.60 -4.48 16.58
C SER A 222 11.44 -5.47 16.74
N GLY A 223 10.55 -5.56 15.74
CA GLY A 223 9.40 -6.46 15.79
C GLY A 223 9.77 -7.93 15.63
N ASP A 224 9.02 -8.81 16.30
CA ASP A 224 9.15 -10.26 16.18
C ASP A 224 8.28 -10.79 15.03
N PHE A 225 8.58 -10.36 13.81
CA PHE A 225 7.95 -10.80 12.55
C PHE A 225 8.91 -10.63 11.36
N GLU A 226 8.65 -11.38 10.30
CA GLU A 226 9.46 -11.32 9.08
C GLU A 226 9.18 -10.03 8.31
N ILE A 227 10.24 -9.42 7.76
CA ILE A 227 10.19 -8.23 6.92
C ILE A 227 10.58 -8.62 5.50
N ASP A 228 9.61 -8.68 4.59
CA ASP A 228 9.90 -8.95 3.17
C ASP A 228 10.46 -7.70 2.47
N LEU A 229 9.74 -6.57 2.60
CA LEU A 229 10.10 -5.25 2.06
C LEU A 229 9.77 -4.18 3.10
N LEU A 230 10.58 -3.14 3.15
CA LEU A 230 10.35 -1.98 4.01
C LEU A 230 10.25 -0.71 3.14
N GLY A 231 9.14 -0.01 3.19
CA GLY A 231 8.89 1.21 2.45
C GLY A 231 9.06 2.45 3.31
N ILE A 232 9.73 3.48 2.81
CA ILE A 232 9.73 4.81 3.40
C ILE A 232 8.86 5.69 2.53
N ASN A 233 7.72 6.13 3.07
CA ASN A 233 6.84 7.04 2.37
C ASN A 233 7.25 8.50 2.65
N ASN A 234 7.75 9.18 1.62
CA ASN A 234 8.16 10.58 1.66
C ASN A 234 6.98 11.56 1.74
N ARG A 235 5.75 11.07 1.68
CA ARG A 235 4.53 11.85 1.86
C ARG A 235 4.01 11.70 3.27
N ASP A 236 3.94 12.79 4.02
CA ASP A 236 3.20 12.85 5.27
C ASP A 236 1.70 12.63 5.01
N LEU A 237 1.14 11.59 5.62
CA LEU A 237 -0.25 11.19 5.36
C LEU A 237 -1.29 12.12 6.01
N GLY A 238 -0.88 12.95 6.97
CA GLY A 238 -1.76 13.93 7.61
C GLY A 238 -1.82 15.25 6.86
N THR A 239 -0.69 15.71 6.31
CA THR A 239 -0.54 17.03 5.68
C THR A 239 -0.40 16.99 4.17
N PHE A 240 -0.17 15.80 3.59
CA PHE A 240 0.19 15.56 2.19
C PHE A 240 1.49 16.21 1.70
N LYS A 241 2.26 16.82 2.59
CA LYS A 241 3.57 17.35 2.24
C LYS A 241 4.51 16.22 1.83
N VAL A 242 5.29 16.45 0.78
CA VAL A 242 6.27 15.48 0.25
C VAL A 242 7.67 16.04 0.43
N ASP A 243 8.58 15.20 0.98
CA ASP A 243 9.98 15.56 1.17
C ASP A 243 10.86 14.31 1.06
N LEU A 244 11.68 14.23 0.01
CA LEU A 244 12.60 13.10 -0.22
C LEU A 244 13.71 12.99 0.87
N ASN A 245 13.95 14.07 1.62
CA ASN A 245 14.90 14.02 2.71
C ASN A 245 14.48 13.04 3.81
N VAL A 246 13.19 12.72 3.94
CA VAL A 246 12.71 11.69 4.89
C VAL A 246 13.43 10.36 4.65
N THR A 247 13.50 9.90 3.39
CA THR A 247 14.26 8.68 3.04
C THR A 247 15.75 8.86 3.34
N VAL A 248 16.36 9.98 2.94
CA VAL A 248 17.79 10.22 3.12
C VAL A 248 18.17 10.24 4.61
N GLU A 249 17.42 10.96 5.43
CA GLU A 249 17.66 11.09 6.86
C GLU A 249 17.47 9.76 7.60
N LEU A 250 16.39 9.03 7.33
CA LEU A 250 16.14 7.73 7.97
C LEU A 250 17.23 6.71 7.61
N MET A 251 17.63 6.65 6.35
CA MET A 251 18.67 5.72 5.89
C MET A 251 20.09 6.10 6.33
N ALA A 252 20.32 7.35 6.76
CA ALA A 252 21.59 7.79 7.34
C ALA A 252 21.77 7.38 8.81
N THR A 253 20.70 6.92 9.49
CA THR A 253 20.73 6.49 10.89
C THR A 253 21.32 5.08 11.07
N GLU A 254 21.49 4.66 12.33
CA GLU A 254 21.83 3.27 12.67
C GLU A 254 20.78 2.26 12.19
N LEU A 255 19.49 2.67 12.09
CA LEU A 255 18.44 1.82 11.54
C LEU A 255 18.64 1.55 10.04
N GLY A 256 19.08 2.54 9.28
CA GLY A 256 19.44 2.35 7.87
C GLY A 256 20.64 1.41 7.69
N LYS A 257 21.59 1.39 8.63
CA LYS A 257 22.69 0.39 8.65
C LYS A 257 22.14 -1.02 8.93
N GLU A 258 21.28 -1.15 9.94
CA GLU A 258 20.63 -2.44 10.27
C GLU A 258 19.85 -3.01 9.07
N VAL A 259 19.11 -2.17 8.33
CA VAL A 259 18.41 -2.58 7.11
C VAL A 259 19.37 -3.18 6.09
N LYS A 260 20.51 -2.52 5.86
CA LYS A 260 21.54 -3.00 4.92
C LYS A 260 22.17 -4.31 5.39
N GLU A 261 22.51 -4.42 6.68
CA GLU A 261 23.09 -5.64 7.28
C GLU A 261 22.13 -6.84 7.19
N ARG A 262 20.83 -6.60 7.36
CA ARG A 262 19.77 -7.62 7.24
C ARG A 262 19.34 -7.90 5.79
N ASN A 263 19.92 -7.21 4.79
CA ASN A 263 19.56 -7.32 3.37
C ASN A 263 18.05 -7.14 3.11
N ILE A 264 17.43 -6.18 3.82
CA ILE A 264 16.03 -5.82 3.61
C ILE A 264 15.96 -4.92 2.39
N VAL A 265 15.10 -5.26 1.42
CA VAL A 265 14.84 -4.41 0.24
C VAL A 265 14.06 -3.17 0.69
N MET A 266 14.70 -1.99 0.53
CA MET A 266 14.07 -0.71 0.82
C MET A 266 13.33 -0.18 -0.41
N VAL A 267 12.12 0.32 -0.18
CA VAL A 267 11.27 0.96 -1.20
C VAL A 267 11.11 2.44 -0.87
N GLY A 268 11.54 3.33 -1.77
CA GLY A 268 11.23 4.76 -1.67
C GLY A 268 9.86 5.03 -2.27
N GLU A 269 8.94 5.63 -1.49
CA GLU A 269 7.58 5.91 -1.93
C GLU A 269 7.28 7.40 -1.94
N SER A 270 6.52 7.87 -2.92
CA SER A 270 6.11 9.26 -3.12
C SER A 270 7.26 10.24 -3.43
N GLY A 271 6.93 11.29 -4.17
CA GLY A 271 7.85 12.41 -4.41
C GLY A 271 8.90 12.18 -5.50
N ILE A 272 8.81 11.10 -6.26
CA ILE A 272 9.79 10.72 -7.28
C ILE A 272 9.22 11.09 -8.67
N PHE A 273 9.81 12.10 -9.31
CA PHE A 273 9.34 12.66 -10.58
C PHE A 273 10.40 12.65 -11.67
N THR A 274 11.67 12.66 -11.31
CA THR A 274 12.82 12.81 -12.21
C THR A 274 13.88 11.75 -11.93
N ILE A 275 14.81 11.58 -12.86
CA ILE A 275 15.98 10.69 -12.66
C ILE A 275 16.84 11.16 -11.48
N ASP A 276 16.89 12.46 -11.20
CA ASP A 276 17.63 12.98 -10.04
C ASP A 276 16.99 12.55 -8.73
N ASP A 277 15.64 12.53 -8.66
CA ASP A 277 14.92 12.00 -7.50
C ASP A 277 15.20 10.49 -7.31
N VAL A 278 15.22 9.72 -8.42
CA VAL A 278 15.60 8.30 -8.39
C VAL A 278 17.01 8.12 -7.84
N ASN A 279 17.97 8.92 -8.31
CA ASN A 279 19.36 8.89 -7.84
C ASN A 279 19.46 9.23 -6.35
N VAL A 280 18.69 10.20 -5.86
CA VAL A 280 18.68 10.57 -4.43
C VAL A 280 18.28 9.38 -3.56
N VAL A 281 17.16 8.72 -3.85
CA VAL A 281 16.70 7.59 -3.04
C VAL A 281 17.56 6.33 -3.24
N GLN A 282 18.09 6.09 -4.45
CA GLN A 282 19.02 5.00 -4.70
C GLN A 282 20.32 5.18 -3.90
N ASN A 283 20.90 6.38 -3.90
CA ASN A 283 22.12 6.70 -3.14
C ASN A 283 21.89 6.57 -1.63
N ALA A 284 20.68 6.85 -1.14
CA ALA A 284 20.30 6.59 0.24
C ALA A 284 20.25 5.10 0.58
N GLY A 285 20.09 4.22 -0.42
CA GLY A 285 20.09 2.77 -0.27
C GLY A 285 18.77 2.08 -0.60
N CYS A 286 17.84 2.78 -1.28
CA CYS A 286 16.63 2.13 -1.78
C CYS A 286 16.94 1.23 -2.97
N GLY A 287 16.51 -0.03 -2.87
CA GLY A 287 16.57 -1.01 -3.95
C GLY A 287 15.33 -1.00 -4.84
N ALA A 288 14.26 -0.33 -4.42
CA ALA A 288 13.05 -0.17 -5.21
C ALA A 288 12.45 1.23 -5.03
N ILE A 289 11.59 1.61 -5.99
CA ILE A 289 10.79 2.84 -5.91
C ILE A 289 9.34 2.54 -6.27
N LEU A 290 8.40 3.13 -5.54
CA LEU A 290 6.98 3.08 -5.85
C LEU A 290 6.54 4.43 -6.41
N VAL A 291 6.12 4.45 -7.68
CA VAL A 291 5.85 5.67 -8.44
C VAL A 291 4.48 5.60 -9.10
N GLY A 292 3.68 6.62 -8.89
CA GLY A 292 2.34 6.72 -9.46
C GLY A 292 2.11 8.02 -10.25
N GLU A 293 2.07 9.15 -9.54
CA GLU A 293 1.60 10.43 -10.09
C GLU A 293 2.37 10.86 -11.36
N SER A 294 3.68 10.73 -11.38
CA SER A 294 4.53 11.12 -12.51
C SER A 294 4.36 10.22 -13.72
N LEU A 295 3.96 8.96 -13.52
CA LEU A 295 3.75 7.99 -14.60
C LEU A 295 2.34 8.09 -15.17
N VAL A 296 1.32 8.11 -14.32
CA VAL A 296 -0.07 8.04 -14.74
C VAL A 296 -0.57 9.32 -15.43
N LYS A 297 0.12 10.44 -15.21
CA LYS A 297 -0.18 11.74 -15.87
C LYS A 297 0.31 11.84 -17.32
N GLN A 298 1.15 10.92 -17.78
CA GLN A 298 1.66 10.93 -19.15
C GLN A 298 0.57 10.40 -20.11
N ASP A 299 0.65 10.83 -21.37
CA ASP A 299 -0.27 10.39 -22.43
C ASP A 299 -0.25 8.87 -22.58
N THR A 300 0.94 8.28 -22.46
CA THR A 300 1.13 6.83 -22.34
C THR A 300 2.06 6.50 -21.17
N PRO A 301 1.69 5.53 -20.33
CA PRO A 301 2.46 5.20 -19.12
C PRO A 301 3.89 4.73 -19.37
N ASP A 302 4.17 4.03 -20.50
CA ASP A 302 5.50 3.60 -20.90
C ASP A 302 6.44 4.79 -21.18
N VAL A 303 5.92 5.88 -21.77
CA VAL A 303 6.65 7.13 -21.94
C VAL A 303 7.03 7.73 -20.58
N GLY A 304 6.14 7.62 -19.58
CA GLY A 304 6.43 8.05 -18.22
C GLY A 304 7.64 7.33 -17.63
N ILE A 305 7.74 6.02 -17.81
CA ILE A 305 8.88 5.22 -17.33
C ILE A 305 10.18 5.64 -18.05
N LYS A 306 10.15 5.76 -19.37
CA LYS A 306 11.31 6.22 -20.15
C LYS A 306 11.82 7.60 -19.71
N LYS A 307 10.89 8.52 -19.41
CA LYS A 307 11.26 9.85 -18.90
C LYS A 307 11.87 9.77 -17.49
N LEU A 308 11.28 8.96 -16.60
CA LEU A 308 11.73 8.80 -15.24
C LEU A 308 13.17 8.27 -15.14
N PHE A 309 13.51 7.29 -15.97
CA PHE A 309 14.83 6.65 -15.95
C PHE A 309 15.77 7.16 -17.04
N GLY A 310 15.33 8.06 -17.93
CA GLY A 310 16.08 8.56 -19.07
C GLY A 310 16.37 7.49 -20.16
N ARG A 311 15.82 6.27 -20.00
CA ARG A 311 15.97 5.13 -20.89
C ARG A 311 14.86 4.10 -20.65
N PRO A 312 14.58 3.14 -21.55
CA PRO A 312 13.81 1.94 -21.24
C PRO A 312 14.49 1.11 -20.13
N LEU A 313 13.72 0.48 -19.26
CA LEU A 313 14.20 -0.45 -18.23
C LEU A 313 14.46 -1.85 -18.76
#